data_ae15b6e508646b9011d8e644d8f7f802
#
_entry.id   ae15b6e508646b9011d8e644d8f7f802
#
_cell.length_a   1.000
_cell.length_b   1.000
_cell.length_c   1.000
_cell.angle_alpha   90.00
_cell.angle_beta   90.00
_cell.angle_gamma   90.00
#
_symmetry.space_group_name_H-M   'P 1'
#
loop_
_entity.id
_entity.type
_entity.pdbx_description
1 polymer ?
#
loop_
_entity_poly.entity_id
_entity_poly.type
_entity_poly.pdbx_seq_one_letter_code
_entity_poly.pdbx_strand_id
1 'polypeptide(L)'
;MNQIYLAVLVLSHLTFVLTYKDSFTEELLLKPLYSEQVYAHFQFSNKWDIDLETETFNHSRLFPRSLGEIIERFNVQELHVSLTGGLWRYENWGYPVTDAAPGAEVWAWFHPSTKDVNKNWKLLANSLSGLLCASLNFIDTSNSISPEYSFRPRGVTDSPSVNNTFLRYASLPREIVCTENLTPWKKLLPCDSKSGLASLLNSGYIHNTRYHSIGLHLRRICRDESCQALSLDLQQTVSLVYDYGILGTKDWSLSKLFGQGVNGNCVLAERSEVYVDMTSAESQSFELEPQPQEVMKSTRGGYESTFGKYIIPNRFFNLYAKYPEKDVISLNSPPPLHASQYLTGYGQERGGIVVKVYNNHWNNLDVVLLQNIPWYVPVYLHTLKVESNGRIIEPVALRYVPGRQRERPYYLEVLIKLPPRSVTSVSIDFDYVFLKWQEYPPDANHGFYIGSAVVSSILPLARNYTGLPQEGSKISDSFNASRSGYFVQIRTENMVVTLPTPDFSMPYNVICLACTVVALAFGPLHNITTRRLVLKPKKKESLLVRLKKFLTSFKK
;
A
#
# COMPACT_ATOMS: atom_id res chain seq x y z
N MET A 1 59.46 -17.47 -24.30
CA MET A 1 59.15 -17.07 -22.94
C MET A 1 58.18 -15.88 -22.87
N ASN A 2 58.28 -14.85 -23.68
CA ASN A 2 57.38 -13.68 -23.59
C ASN A 2 55.92 -13.94 -23.99
N GLN A 3 55.60 -14.91 -24.83
CA GLN A 3 54.20 -15.22 -25.21
C GLN A 3 53.45 -15.98 -24.14
N ILE A 4 54.14 -16.77 -23.33
CA ILE A 4 53.52 -17.49 -22.21
C ILE A 4 53.19 -16.55 -21.04
N TYR A 5 54.05 -15.55 -20.80
CA TYR A 5 53.78 -14.51 -19.80
C TYR A 5 52.59 -13.62 -20.18
N LEU A 6 52.45 -13.29 -21.46
CA LEU A 6 51.30 -12.50 -21.94
C LEU A 6 49.99 -13.29 -21.83
N ALA A 7 50.02 -14.59 -22.17
CA ALA A 7 48.87 -15.46 -22.03
C ALA A 7 48.43 -15.68 -20.57
N VAL A 8 49.40 -15.81 -19.63
CA VAL A 8 49.10 -15.93 -18.20
C VAL A 8 48.59 -14.61 -17.63
N LEU A 9 49.11 -13.46 -18.09
CA LEU A 9 48.60 -12.14 -17.68
C LEU A 9 47.19 -11.87 -18.22
N VAL A 10 46.90 -12.29 -19.45
CA VAL A 10 45.54 -12.20 -20.02
C VAL A 10 44.60 -13.18 -19.35
N LEU A 11 45.04 -14.40 -19.03
CA LEU A 11 44.21 -15.34 -18.23
C LEU A 11 44.02 -14.88 -16.80
N SER A 12 45.00 -14.23 -16.16
CA SER A 12 44.83 -13.70 -14.78
C SER A 12 43.91 -12.47 -14.74
N HIS A 13 43.76 -11.72 -15.81
CA HIS A 13 42.76 -10.65 -15.93
C HIS A 13 41.38 -11.17 -16.39
N LEU A 14 41.29 -12.40 -16.89
CA LEU A 14 39.99 -13.00 -17.24
C LEU A 14 39.26 -13.66 -16.05
N THR A 15 39.84 -13.72 -14.87
CA THR A 15 39.32 -14.46 -13.73
C THR A 15 38.74 -13.62 -12.62
N PHE A 16 38.24 -12.44 -12.85
CA PHE A 16 37.37 -11.77 -11.88
C PHE A 16 36.43 -10.75 -12.55
N VAL A 17 35.72 -11.16 -13.57
CA VAL A 17 34.40 -10.58 -13.78
C VAL A 17 33.49 -11.36 -12.83
N LEU A 18 33.37 -10.88 -11.61
CA LEU A 18 32.26 -11.22 -10.74
C LEU A 18 31.00 -10.84 -11.53
N THR A 19 30.42 -11.82 -12.22
CA THR A 19 29.13 -11.64 -12.88
C THR A 19 28.11 -11.54 -11.78
N TYR A 20 27.83 -10.32 -11.31
CA TYR A 20 26.68 -10.05 -10.48
C TYR A 20 25.45 -10.54 -11.21
N LYS A 21 24.74 -11.47 -10.59
CA LYS A 21 23.60 -12.11 -11.21
C LYS A 21 22.33 -11.42 -10.78
N ASP A 22 21.77 -10.63 -11.69
CA ASP A 22 20.39 -10.16 -11.51
C ASP A 22 19.44 -11.29 -11.87
N SER A 23 18.43 -11.51 -11.05
CA SER A 23 17.37 -12.47 -11.32
C SER A 23 16.01 -11.82 -11.21
N PHE A 24 15.11 -12.15 -12.13
CA PHE A 24 13.75 -11.71 -12.14
C PHE A 24 12.81 -12.90 -12.23
N THR A 25 11.79 -12.94 -11.38
CA THR A 25 10.77 -13.99 -11.38
C THR A 25 9.39 -13.37 -11.26
N GLU A 26 8.43 -13.95 -11.92
CA GLU A 26 7.03 -13.58 -11.83
C GLU A 26 6.16 -14.76 -11.44
N GLU A 27 5.34 -14.58 -10.44
CA GLU A 27 4.47 -15.61 -9.88
C GLU A 27 3.05 -15.07 -9.70
N LEU A 28 2.05 -15.88 -9.97
CA LEU A 28 0.64 -15.62 -9.72
C LEU A 28 0.05 -16.73 -8.87
N LEU A 29 -0.48 -16.37 -7.70
CA LEU A 29 -1.26 -17.27 -6.87
C LEU A 29 -2.75 -16.97 -7.07
N LEU A 30 -3.52 -17.99 -7.42
CA LEU A 30 -4.98 -17.95 -7.48
C LEU A 30 -5.54 -18.86 -6.38
N LYS A 31 -6.35 -18.27 -5.51
CA LYS A 31 -7.01 -19.00 -4.43
C LYS A 31 -8.51 -18.77 -4.49
N PRO A 32 -9.29 -19.78 -4.83
CA PRO A 32 -10.74 -19.74 -4.69
C PRO A 32 -11.11 -19.51 -3.22
N LEU A 33 -11.98 -18.55 -2.97
CA LEU A 33 -12.49 -18.20 -1.66
C LEU A 33 -13.96 -18.64 -1.56
N TYR A 34 -14.47 -18.67 -0.34
CA TYR A 34 -15.89 -18.88 -0.12
C TYR A 34 -16.72 -17.73 -0.70
N SER A 35 -17.98 -17.96 -0.98
CA SER A 35 -18.91 -16.94 -1.49
C SER A 35 -18.57 -16.41 -2.89
N GLU A 36 -18.23 -17.31 -3.80
CA GLU A 36 -18.02 -17.00 -5.23
C GLU A 36 -16.98 -15.89 -5.46
N GLN A 37 -15.87 -15.95 -4.71
CA GLN A 37 -14.78 -15.01 -4.79
C GLN A 37 -13.47 -15.70 -5.14
N VAL A 38 -12.55 -14.98 -5.78
CA VAL A 38 -11.18 -15.46 -6.08
C VAL A 38 -10.18 -14.43 -5.60
N TYR A 39 -9.26 -14.86 -4.75
CA TYR A 39 -8.07 -14.10 -4.42
C TYR A 39 -6.98 -14.36 -5.46
N ALA A 40 -6.47 -13.30 -6.05
CA ALA A 40 -5.35 -13.33 -6.96
C ALA A 40 -4.20 -12.50 -6.38
N HIS A 41 -3.02 -13.10 -6.28
CA HIS A 41 -1.82 -12.41 -5.80
C HIS A 41 -0.70 -12.54 -6.83
N PHE A 42 -0.31 -11.42 -7.40
CA PHE A 42 0.87 -11.31 -8.27
C PHE A 42 2.07 -10.92 -7.43
N GLN A 43 3.18 -11.61 -7.64
CA GLN A 43 4.46 -11.26 -7.06
C GLN A 43 5.54 -11.24 -8.13
N PHE A 44 6.17 -10.09 -8.28
CA PHE A 44 7.30 -9.85 -9.16
C PHE A 44 8.52 -9.62 -8.28
N SER A 45 9.48 -10.54 -8.32
CA SER A 45 10.67 -10.47 -7.47
C SER A 45 11.90 -10.21 -8.33
N ASN A 46 12.58 -9.12 -8.05
CA ASN A 46 13.83 -8.72 -8.68
C ASN A 46 14.94 -8.74 -7.63
N LYS A 47 15.86 -9.69 -7.77
CA LYS A 47 17.00 -9.82 -6.89
C LYS A 47 18.25 -9.28 -7.60
N TRP A 48 18.93 -8.35 -6.96
CA TRP A 48 20.15 -7.76 -7.46
C TRP A 48 21.31 -8.02 -6.50
N ASP A 49 22.28 -8.79 -6.97
CA ASP A 49 23.51 -9.11 -6.24
C ASP A 49 24.50 -7.94 -6.42
N ILE A 50 24.38 -6.92 -5.59
CA ILE A 50 25.25 -5.74 -5.58
C ILE A 50 26.15 -5.76 -4.35
N ASP A 51 27.38 -5.29 -4.51
CA ASP A 51 28.22 -4.92 -3.38
C ASP A 51 27.90 -3.49 -2.96
N LEU A 52 27.10 -3.35 -1.91
CA LEU A 52 26.60 -2.06 -1.43
C LEU A 52 27.69 -1.15 -0.85
N GLU A 53 28.90 -1.69 -0.56
CA GLU A 53 30.01 -0.90 -0.04
C GLU A 53 30.86 -0.28 -1.15
N THR A 54 30.96 -0.94 -2.30
CA THR A 54 31.88 -0.55 -3.38
C THR A 54 31.19 -0.05 -4.64
N GLU A 55 29.91 -0.38 -4.84
CA GLU A 55 29.17 -0.06 -6.06
C GLU A 55 28.11 1.02 -5.86
N THR A 56 28.04 1.90 -6.84
CA THR A 56 26.96 2.88 -6.98
C THR A 56 25.86 2.33 -7.88
N PHE A 57 24.62 2.81 -7.74
CA PHE A 57 23.47 2.43 -8.59
C PHE A 57 23.61 2.88 -10.07
N ASN A 58 24.83 3.12 -10.53
CA ASN A 58 25.10 3.62 -11.88
C ASN A 58 24.85 2.57 -12.99
N HIS A 59 24.86 1.28 -12.66
CA HIS A 59 24.72 0.17 -13.61
C HIS A 59 23.60 -0.79 -13.20
N SER A 60 22.36 -0.29 -13.14
CA SER A 60 21.17 -1.13 -12.96
C SER A 60 20.86 -1.88 -14.27
N ARG A 61 20.67 -3.20 -14.19
CA ARG A 61 20.22 -4.03 -15.34
C ARG A 61 18.71 -4.22 -15.29
N LEU A 62 18.24 -5.14 -14.45
CA LEU A 62 16.81 -5.42 -14.25
C LEU A 62 16.21 -4.59 -13.12
N PHE A 63 17.06 -4.10 -12.20
CA PHE A 63 16.59 -3.27 -11.09
C PHE A 63 16.27 -1.84 -11.57
N PRO A 64 15.12 -1.25 -11.19
CA PRO A 64 14.72 0.07 -11.66
C PRO A 64 15.62 1.16 -11.09
N ARG A 65 16.36 1.84 -11.99
CA ARG A 65 17.33 2.89 -11.63
C ARG A 65 16.73 4.01 -10.78
N SER A 66 15.51 4.45 -11.11
CA SER A 66 14.84 5.52 -10.38
C SER A 66 14.63 5.18 -8.89
N LEU A 67 14.34 3.92 -8.58
CA LEU A 67 14.21 3.45 -7.21
C LEU A 67 15.59 3.35 -6.54
N GLY A 68 16.60 2.86 -7.25
CA GLY A 68 17.98 2.78 -6.77
C GLY A 68 18.53 4.14 -6.35
N GLU A 69 18.35 5.16 -7.19
CA GLU A 69 18.76 6.54 -6.88
C GLU A 69 18.06 7.12 -5.65
N ILE A 70 16.77 6.80 -5.43
CA ILE A 70 16.02 7.22 -4.24
C ILE A 70 16.60 6.57 -2.99
N ILE A 71 16.87 5.26 -3.03
CA ILE A 71 17.38 4.49 -1.90
C ILE A 71 18.76 4.99 -1.47
N GLU A 72 19.67 5.15 -2.43
CA GLU A 72 21.03 5.65 -2.19
C GLU A 72 20.99 7.08 -1.63
N ARG A 73 20.22 7.98 -2.27
CA ARG A 73 20.14 9.39 -1.89
C ARG A 73 19.67 9.60 -0.46
N PHE A 74 18.75 8.77 0.03
CA PHE A 74 18.15 8.93 1.36
C PHE A 74 18.67 7.93 2.39
N ASN A 75 19.67 7.10 2.04
CA ASN A 75 20.24 6.07 2.91
C ASN A 75 19.19 5.11 3.47
N VAL A 76 18.34 4.56 2.62
CA VAL A 76 17.27 3.63 2.99
C VAL A 76 17.81 2.21 2.92
N GLN A 77 17.62 1.43 3.98
CA GLN A 77 17.99 0.00 4.03
C GLN A 77 16.81 -0.90 3.64
N GLU A 78 15.62 -0.53 4.09
CA GLU A 78 14.39 -1.28 3.84
C GLU A 78 13.25 -0.30 3.62
N LEU A 79 12.39 -0.58 2.61
CA LEU A 79 11.28 0.27 2.23
C LEU A 79 10.07 -0.58 1.89
N HIS A 80 8.94 -0.23 2.47
CA HIS A 80 7.66 -0.84 2.15
C HIS A 80 6.63 0.25 1.88
N VAL A 81 5.99 0.15 0.72
CA VAL A 81 4.90 1.03 0.30
C VAL A 81 3.74 0.16 -0.14
N SER A 82 2.56 0.45 0.34
CA SER A 82 1.33 -0.17 -0.16
C SER A 82 0.27 0.89 -0.45
N LEU A 83 -0.44 0.70 -1.54
CA LEU A 83 -1.57 1.51 -1.98
C LEU A 83 -2.77 0.58 -2.12
N THR A 84 -3.79 0.77 -1.29
CA THR A 84 -4.86 -0.22 -1.11
C THR A 84 -6.24 0.41 -1.22
N GLY A 85 -7.06 -0.13 -2.10
CA GLY A 85 -8.50 0.14 -2.20
C GLY A 85 -9.30 -1.00 -1.60
N GLY A 86 -10.27 -0.65 -0.73
CA GLY A 86 -11.04 -1.62 0.01
C GLY A 86 -10.42 -2.08 1.33
N LEU A 87 -11.08 -3.00 2.00
CA LEU A 87 -10.66 -3.57 3.28
C LEU A 87 -10.51 -5.08 3.14
N TRP A 88 -9.38 -5.62 3.60
CA TRP A 88 -9.18 -7.06 3.68
C TRP A 88 -10.03 -7.66 4.81
N ARG A 89 -10.85 -8.65 4.47
CA ARG A 89 -11.76 -9.32 5.42
C ARG A 89 -11.12 -10.59 5.96
N TYR A 90 -10.35 -10.47 7.04
CA TYR A 90 -9.62 -11.60 7.64
C TYR A 90 -10.54 -12.76 8.03
N GLU A 91 -11.72 -12.51 8.55
CA GLU A 91 -12.70 -13.53 8.94
C GLU A 91 -13.12 -14.43 7.76
N ASN A 92 -13.26 -13.84 6.57
CA ASN A 92 -13.80 -14.52 5.40
C ASN A 92 -12.71 -15.05 4.46
N TRP A 93 -11.60 -14.31 4.35
CA TRP A 93 -10.56 -14.57 3.34
C TRP A 93 -9.30 -15.20 3.94
N GLY A 94 -9.19 -15.24 5.28
CA GLY A 94 -7.97 -15.65 5.97
C GLY A 94 -6.88 -14.57 5.88
N TYR A 95 -5.62 -15.00 5.90
CA TYR A 95 -4.50 -14.07 5.80
C TYR A 95 -4.07 -13.88 4.34
N PRO A 96 -3.80 -12.63 3.92
CA PRO A 96 -3.24 -12.35 2.60
C PRO A 96 -1.76 -12.76 2.56
N VAL A 97 -1.20 -12.93 1.37
CA VAL A 97 0.25 -13.11 1.19
C VAL A 97 1.01 -11.87 1.67
N THR A 98 0.50 -10.70 1.32
CA THR A 98 1.04 -9.40 1.77
C THR A 98 -0.09 -8.59 2.37
N ASP A 99 0.10 -8.22 3.62
CA ASP A 99 -0.83 -7.39 4.37
C ASP A 99 -0.64 -5.91 4.02
N ALA A 100 -1.73 -5.16 3.95
CA ALA A 100 -1.74 -3.74 3.62
C ALA A 100 -2.90 -3.01 4.29
N ALA A 101 -2.63 -1.78 4.75
CA ALA A 101 -3.66 -0.92 5.31
C ALA A 101 -4.52 -0.29 4.20
N PRO A 102 -5.82 -0.06 4.43
CA PRO A 102 -6.64 0.73 3.52
C PRO A 102 -6.09 2.15 3.33
N GLY A 103 -6.02 2.62 2.08
CA GLY A 103 -5.36 3.86 1.70
C GLY A 103 -3.88 3.65 1.36
N ALA A 104 -3.01 4.59 1.71
CA ALA A 104 -1.57 4.44 1.55
C ALA A 104 -0.89 4.15 2.89
N GLU A 105 0.03 3.21 2.89
CA GLU A 105 0.89 2.89 4.03
C GLU A 105 2.33 2.89 3.57
N VAL A 106 3.20 3.58 4.33
CA VAL A 106 4.64 3.63 4.04
C VAL A 106 5.42 3.43 5.33
N TRP A 107 6.42 2.56 5.30
CA TRP A 107 7.40 2.46 6.36
C TRP A 107 8.78 2.15 5.80
N ALA A 108 9.79 2.70 6.46
CA ALA A 108 11.18 2.57 6.01
C ALA A 108 12.15 2.53 7.19
N TRP A 109 13.20 1.73 7.03
CA TRP A 109 14.38 1.70 7.87
C TRP A 109 15.51 2.47 7.20
N PHE A 110 16.05 3.43 7.93
CA PHE A 110 17.19 4.22 7.49
C PHE A 110 18.50 3.65 8.01
N HIS A 111 19.57 3.88 7.28
CA HIS A 111 20.90 3.49 7.73
C HIS A 111 21.32 4.28 8.97
N PRO A 112 22.03 3.66 9.96
CA PRO A 112 22.46 4.32 11.19
C PRO A 112 23.32 5.57 10.99
N SER A 113 24.02 5.70 9.86
CA SER A 113 24.81 6.89 9.49
C SER A 113 23.95 8.11 9.15
N THR A 114 22.63 7.96 9.04
CA THR A 114 21.74 9.05 8.65
C THR A 114 21.65 10.11 9.76
N LYS A 115 22.15 11.32 9.49
CA LYS A 115 22.19 12.40 10.48
C LYS A 115 20.81 12.92 10.88
N ASP A 116 19.91 13.09 9.91
CA ASP A 116 18.56 13.62 10.12
C ASP A 116 17.54 12.70 9.42
N VAL A 117 17.02 11.76 10.18
CA VAL A 117 16.05 10.76 9.70
C VAL A 117 14.73 11.43 9.31
N ASN A 118 14.28 12.47 10.04
CA ASN A 118 13.00 13.11 9.74
C ASN A 118 13.04 13.90 8.43
N LYS A 119 14.16 14.57 8.15
CA LYS A 119 14.36 15.26 6.88
C LYS A 119 14.41 14.27 5.72
N ASN A 120 15.19 13.20 5.86
CA ASN A 120 15.28 12.15 4.83
C ASN A 120 13.94 11.47 4.60
N TRP A 121 13.17 11.22 5.66
CA TRP A 121 11.82 10.66 5.58
C TRP A 121 10.87 11.52 4.74
N LYS A 122 10.83 12.83 5.01
CA LYS A 122 10.00 13.76 4.23
C LYS A 122 10.42 13.82 2.76
N LEU A 123 11.72 13.87 2.49
CA LEU A 123 12.24 13.89 1.12
C LEU A 123 11.98 12.56 0.40
N LEU A 124 12.10 11.44 1.09
CA LEU A 124 11.75 10.11 0.59
C LEU A 124 10.27 10.07 0.20
N ALA A 125 9.38 10.48 1.09
CA ALA A 125 7.95 10.52 0.83
C ALA A 125 7.60 11.39 -0.40
N ASN A 126 8.23 12.55 -0.54
CA ASN A 126 8.07 13.42 -1.70
C ASN A 126 8.55 12.75 -3.00
N SER A 127 9.68 12.05 -2.95
CA SER A 127 10.22 11.35 -4.13
C SER A 127 9.34 10.16 -4.54
N LEU A 128 8.84 9.40 -3.56
CA LEU A 128 7.89 8.31 -3.79
C LEU A 128 6.55 8.81 -4.32
N SER A 129 6.09 9.98 -3.85
CA SER A 129 4.89 10.63 -4.39
C SER A 129 5.02 10.89 -5.89
N GLY A 130 6.16 11.43 -6.33
CA GLY A 130 6.44 11.63 -7.75
C GLY A 130 6.59 10.31 -8.54
N LEU A 131 7.22 9.31 -7.93
CA LEU A 131 7.45 8.01 -8.59
C LEU A 131 6.16 7.21 -8.79
N LEU A 132 5.23 7.25 -7.83
CA LEU A 132 4.03 6.42 -7.81
C LEU A 132 2.74 7.21 -8.12
N CYS A 133 2.85 8.52 -8.37
CA CYS A 133 1.70 9.43 -8.54
C CYS A 133 0.68 9.31 -7.39
N ALA A 134 1.17 9.18 -6.14
CA ALA A 134 0.35 9.07 -4.94
C ALA A 134 0.58 10.29 -4.05
N SER A 135 -0.40 10.65 -3.22
CA SER A 135 -0.34 11.85 -2.37
C SER A 135 0.60 11.70 -1.16
N LEU A 136 1.67 10.91 -1.29
CA LEU A 136 2.63 10.64 -0.21
C LEU A 136 3.39 11.90 0.26
N ASN A 137 3.37 12.98 -0.52
CA ASN A 137 3.92 14.28 -0.12
C ASN A 137 3.22 14.89 1.10
N PHE A 138 2.02 14.42 1.48
CA PHE A 138 1.34 14.79 2.72
C PHE A 138 1.91 14.08 3.96
N ILE A 139 2.82 13.12 3.79
CA ILE A 139 3.52 12.49 4.90
C ILE A 139 4.55 13.48 5.45
N ASP A 140 4.41 13.79 6.75
CA ASP A 140 5.33 14.65 7.49
C ASP A 140 5.39 14.23 8.97
N THR A 141 5.99 15.05 9.81
CA THR A 141 6.12 14.77 11.25
C THR A 141 4.78 14.72 11.97
N SER A 142 3.73 15.38 11.45
CA SER A 142 2.42 15.45 12.10
C SER A 142 1.59 14.16 11.99
N ASN A 143 1.96 13.25 11.07
CA ASN A 143 1.30 11.97 10.86
C ASN A 143 2.25 10.76 10.88
N SER A 144 3.55 10.99 11.12
CA SER A 144 4.57 9.93 11.15
C SER A 144 4.94 9.55 12.57
N ILE A 145 5.19 8.25 12.78
CA ILE A 145 5.59 7.68 14.06
C ILE A 145 6.81 6.78 13.92
N SER A 146 7.43 6.42 15.05
CA SER A 146 8.54 5.46 15.15
C SER A 146 8.16 4.35 16.12
N PRO A 147 7.42 3.32 15.66
CA PRO A 147 7.00 2.21 16.50
C PRO A 147 8.18 1.42 17.05
N GLU A 148 8.08 0.95 18.31
CA GLU A 148 9.14 0.17 18.95
C GLU A 148 8.89 -1.33 18.90
N TYR A 149 7.64 -1.75 19.06
CA TYR A 149 7.28 -3.16 19.18
C TYR A 149 6.64 -3.76 17.94
N SER A 150 5.87 -2.97 17.20
CA SER A 150 4.96 -3.47 16.16
C SER A 150 5.63 -3.86 14.86
N PHE A 151 6.76 -3.22 14.51
CA PHE A 151 7.46 -3.49 13.27
C PHE A 151 8.82 -4.11 13.50
N ARG A 152 9.14 -5.10 12.68
CA ARG A 152 10.44 -5.76 12.63
C ARG A 152 10.99 -5.68 11.22
N PRO A 153 12.31 -5.54 11.03
CA PRO A 153 12.89 -5.65 9.71
C PRO A 153 12.54 -6.99 9.08
N ARG A 154 12.11 -6.96 7.83
CA ARG A 154 11.87 -8.17 7.02
C ARG A 154 13.16 -8.65 6.34
N GLY A 155 14.14 -7.76 6.22
CA GLY A 155 15.47 -8.01 5.68
C GLY A 155 16.57 -7.88 6.73
N VAL A 156 17.80 -7.81 6.24
CA VAL A 156 19.00 -7.58 7.06
C VAL A 156 19.20 -6.08 7.22
N THR A 157 19.33 -5.63 8.46
CA THR A 157 19.64 -4.23 8.79
C THR A 157 20.91 -4.14 9.63
N ASP A 158 21.72 -3.10 9.39
CA ASP A 158 23.01 -2.91 10.06
C ASP A 158 22.90 -2.49 11.53
N SER A 159 21.70 -2.19 12.00
CA SER A 159 21.46 -1.82 13.38
C SER A 159 20.35 -2.64 14.00
N PRO A 160 20.68 -3.65 14.79
CA PRO A 160 19.74 -4.23 15.74
C PRO A 160 19.62 -3.31 16.96
N SER A 161 19.37 -2.00 16.76
CA SER A 161 19.16 -1.11 17.88
C SER A 161 17.86 -1.50 18.59
N VAL A 162 17.97 -1.66 19.89
CA VAL A 162 16.83 -1.96 20.77
C VAL A 162 15.72 -0.92 20.62
N ASN A 163 16.08 0.29 20.20
CA ASN A 163 15.17 1.41 19.95
C ASN A 163 15.08 1.65 18.45
N ASN A 164 13.95 1.42 17.83
CA ASN A 164 13.66 1.62 16.41
C ASN A 164 13.77 3.11 15.98
N THR A 165 14.86 3.79 16.36
CA THR A 165 15.09 5.22 16.10
C THR A 165 15.19 5.54 14.61
N PHE A 166 15.63 4.57 13.82
CA PHE A 166 15.79 4.70 12.36
C PHE A 166 14.57 4.22 11.58
N LEU A 167 13.54 3.71 12.25
CA LEU A 167 12.26 3.38 11.63
C LEU A 167 11.35 4.60 11.55
N ARG A 168 10.66 4.75 10.43
CA ARG A 168 9.52 5.66 10.28
C ARG A 168 8.36 4.92 9.64
N TYR A 169 7.18 5.21 10.15
CA TYR A 169 5.91 4.68 9.69
C TYR A 169 4.89 5.80 9.54
N ALA A 170 4.14 5.78 8.47
CA ALA A 170 2.98 6.65 8.27
C ALA A 170 1.91 5.95 7.44
N SER A 171 0.67 6.31 7.68
CA SER A 171 -0.47 5.90 6.86
C SER A 171 -1.29 7.12 6.43
N LEU A 172 -1.82 7.07 5.21
CA LEU A 172 -2.74 8.05 4.64
C LEU A 172 -4.05 7.33 4.31
N PRO A 173 -4.98 7.25 5.25
CA PRO A 173 -6.20 6.45 5.10
C PRO A 173 -7.16 6.98 4.03
N ARG A 174 -7.00 8.24 3.61
CA ARG A 174 -7.83 8.89 2.58
C ARG A 174 -7.27 8.76 1.16
N GLU A 175 -6.10 8.16 0.98
CA GLU A 175 -5.51 8.02 -0.36
C GLU A 175 -6.38 7.13 -1.23
N ILE A 176 -6.75 7.65 -2.40
CA ILE A 176 -7.55 6.94 -3.40
C ILE A 176 -6.61 6.28 -4.39
N VAL A 177 -6.68 4.96 -4.47
CA VAL A 177 -5.84 4.16 -5.38
C VAL A 177 -6.54 4.03 -6.73
N CYS A 178 -5.87 4.43 -7.80
CA CYS A 178 -6.45 4.47 -9.14
C CYS A 178 -5.43 4.12 -10.24
N THR A 179 -5.84 4.29 -11.49
CA THR A 179 -5.02 4.00 -12.67
C THR A 179 -3.73 4.81 -12.73
N GLU A 180 -3.73 6.00 -12.14
CA GLU A 180 -2.56 6.88 -12.11
C GLU A 180 -1.42 6.32 -11.27
N ASN A 181 -1.73 5.53 -10.24
CA ASN A 181 -0.73 4.84 -9.42
C ASN A 181 -0.19 3.58 -10.10
N LEU A 182 -1.08 2.80 -10.70
CA LEU A 182 -0.73 1.53 -11.33
C LEU A 182 0.20 1.72 -12.54
N THR A 183 -0.03 2.75 -13.34
CA THR A 183 0.74 2.99 -14.57
C THR A 183 2.24 3.21 -14.31
N PRO A 184 2.67 4.13 -13.44
CA PRO A 184 4.09 4.28 -13.12
C PRO A 184 4.65 3.08 -12.37
N TRP A 185 3.86 2.44 -11.50
CA TRP A 185 4.28 1.23 -10.81
C TRP A 185 4.62 0.08 -11.77
N LYS A 186 3.80 -0.15 -12.83
CA LYS A 186 4.09 -1.15 -13.86
C LYS A 186 5.36 -0.87 -14.65
N LYS A 187 5.70 0.40 -14.87
CA LYS A 187 6.93 0.78 -15.57
C LYS A 187 8.22 0.43 -14.81
N LEU A 188 8.12 0.08 -13.54
CA LEU A 188 9.24 -0.42 -12.76
C LEU A 188 9.53 -1.90 -13.02
N LEU A 189 8.61 -2.63 -13.69
CA LEU A 189 8.78 -4.04 -14.03
C LEU A 189 9.65 -4.19 -15.29
N PRO A 190 10.56 -5.18 -15.36
CA PRO A 190 11.43 -5.40 -16.50
C PRO A 190 10.71 -5.61 -17.84
N CYS A 191 9.60 -6.36 -17.84
CA CYS A 191 8.80 -6.61 -19.05
C CYS A 191 7.62 -5.63 -19.23
N ASP A 192 7.41 -4.70 -18.28
CA ASP A 192 6.28 -3.79 -18.26
C ASP A 192 4.94 -4.56 -18.43
N SER A 193 4.05 -4.07 -19.28
CA SER A 193 2.77 -4.72 -19.59
C SER A 193 2.75 -5.49 -20.92
N LYS A 194 3.91 -5.70 -21.53
CA LYS A 194 4.00 -6.25 -22.90
C LYS A 194 3.92 -7.76 -22.96
N SER A 195 4.44 -8.45 -21.95
CA SER A 195 4.49 -9.92 -21.91
C SER A 195 4.51 -10.42 -20.46
N GLY A 196 4.33 -11.71 -20.27
CA GLY A 196 4.33 -12.35 -18.97
C GLY A 196 3.08 -12.01 -18.15
N LEU A 197 3.15 -12.25 -16.86
CA LEU A 197 2.04 -12.03 -15.92
C LEU A 197 1.66 -10.55 -15.79
N ALA A 198 2.60 -9.64 -15.99
CA ALA A 198 2.33 -8.21 -15.95
C ALA A 198 1.34 -7.75 -17.04
N SER A 199 1.20 -8.50 -18.14
CA SER A 199 0.21 -8.23 -19.18
C SER A 199 -1.23 -8.33 -18.67
N LEU A 200 -1.49 -9.15 -17.65
CA LEU A 200 -2.81 -9.31 -17.03
C LEU A 200 -3.24 -8.09 -16.20
N LEU A 201 -2.31 -7.21 -15.85
CA LEU A 201 -2.58 -6.05 -15.00
C LEU A 201 -3.28 -4.93 -15.78
N ASN A 202 -4.55 -5.15 -16.09
CA ASN A 202 -5.41 -4.16 -16.73
C ASN A 202 -6.13 -3.32 -15.66
N SER A 203 -5.97 -2.01 -15.72
CA SER A 203 -6.51 -1.08 -14.73
C SER A 203 -8.03 -1.18 -14.58
N GLY A 204 -8.77 -1.37 -15.67
CA GLY A 204 -10.23 -1.48 -15.63
C GLY A 204 -10.73 -2.68 -14.83
N TYR A 205 -9.97 -3.77 -14.83
CA TYR A 205 -10.31 -4.98 -14.07
C TYR A 205 -9.76 -4.94 -12.65
N ILE A 206 -8.55 -4.39 -12.44
CA ILE A 206 -7.92 -4.31 -11.12
C ILE A 206 -8.73 -3.42 -10.17
N HIS A 207 -9.15 -2.25 -10.63
CA HIS A 207 -9.88 -1.31 -9.78
C HIS A 207 -11.38 -1.64 -9.63
N ASN A 208 -11.90 -2.58 -10.42
CA ASN A 208 -13.28 -3.08 -10.29
C ASN A 208 -13.33 -4.38 -9.46
N THR A 209 -12.69 -4.38 -8.29
CA THR A 209 -12.60 -5.50 -7.38
C THR A 209 -13.07 -5.11 -5.99
N ARG A 210 -13.43 -6.07 -5.15
CA ARG A 210 -13.80 -5.79 -3.74
C ARG A 210 -12.61 -5.32 -2.91
N TYR A 211 -11.42 -5.77 -3.27
CA TYR A 211 -10.17 -5.40 -2.64
C TYR A 211 -9.08 -5.41 -3.70
N HIS A 212 -8.27 -4.37 -3.70
CA HIS A 212 -7.03 -4.33 -4.49
C HIS A 212 -5.94 -3.62 -3.70
N SER A 213 -4.74 -4.15 -3.77
CA SER A 213 -3.56 -3.56 -3.15
C SER A 213 -2.37 -3.68 -4.08
N ILE A 214 -1.65 -2.58 -4.24
CA ILE A 214 -0.42 -2.48 -5.03
C ILE A 214 0.71 -2.26 -4.03
N GLY A 215 1.71 -3.14 -4.03
CA GLY A 215 2.82 -3.08 -3.09
C GLY A 215 4.17 -2.91 -3.78
N LEU A 216 5.10 -2.26 -3.08
CA LEU A 216 6.50 -2.16 -3.42
C LEU A 216 7.29 -2.36 -2.14
N HIS A 217 8.05 -3.45 -2.09
CA HIS A 217 8.78 -3.88 -0.91
C HIS A 217 10.24 -4.11 -1.28
N LEU A 218 11.11 -3.33 -0.69
CA LEU A 218 12.54 -3.44 -0.86
C LEU A 218 13.19 -3.86 0.45
N ARG A 219 14.05 -4.84 0.39
CA ARG A 219 14.83 -5.31 1.54
C ARG A 219 16.20 -5.79 1.13
N ARG A 220 17.12 -5.81 2.10
CA ARG A 220 18.42 -6.47 1.95
C ARG A 220 18.30 -7.91 2.42
N ILE A 221 18.82 -8.84 1.66
CA ILE A 221 18.83 -10.27 2.01
C ILE A 221 20.26 -10.80 1.98
N CYS A 222 20.53 -11.83 2.78
CA CYS A 222 21.82 -12.52 2.72
C CYS A 222 21.95 -13.27 1.38
N ARG A 223 23.12 -13.17 0.76
CA ARG A 223 23.45 -13.94 -0.45
C ARG A 223 23.88 -15.35 -0.09
N ASP A 224 24.60 -15.48 1.01
CA ASP A 224 25.19 -16.70 1.55
C ASP A 224 24.72 -16.97 2.97
N GLU A 225 24.95 -18.17 3.47
CA GLU A 225 24.57 -18.56 4.84
C GLU A 225 25.31 -17.75 5.92
N SER A 226 26.52 -17.27 5.61
CA SER A 226 27.34 -16.45 6.51
C SER A 226 26.90 -14.98 6.57
N CYS A 227 26.03 -14.57 5.66
CA CYS A 227 25.53 -13.20 5.51
C CYS A 227 26.64 -12.13 5.36
N GLN A 228 27.79 -12.50 4.79
CA GLN A 228 28.87 -11.57 4.51
C GLN A 228 28.61 -10.76 3.23
N ALA A 229 27.90 -11.36 2.27
CA ALA A 229 27.48 -10.69 1.06
C ALA A 229 25.95 -10.46 1.08
N LEU A 230 25.55 -9.25 0.72
CA LEU A 230 24.13 -8.86 0.68
C LEU A 230 23.64 -8.73 -0.76
N SER A 231 22.37 -8.92 -0.95
CA SER A 231 21.65 -8.65 -2.19
C SER A 231 20.45 -7.76 -1.90
N LEU A 232 20.06 -6.95 -2.86
CA LEU A 232 18.80 -6.24 -2.82
C LEU A 232 17.69 -7.12 -3.39
N ASP A 233 16.60 -7.27 -2.66
CA ASP A 233 15.38 -7.97 -3.07
C ASP A 233 14.25 -6.94 -3.18
N LEU A 234 13.80 -6.69 -4.40
CA LEU A 234 12.66 -5.84 -4.70
C LEU A 234 11.48 -6.73 -5.05
N GLN A 235 10.46 -6.71 -4.21
CA GLN A 235 9.20 -7.38 -4.45
C GLN A 235 8.14 -6.35 -4.80
N GLN A 236 7.58 -6.47 -6.00
CA GLN A 236 6.42 -5.72 -6.44
C GLN A 236 5.21 -6.64 -6.41
N THR A 237 4.15 -6.27 -5.70
CA THR A 237 3.00 -7.14 -5.47
C THR A 237 1.70 -6.47 -5.90
N VAL A 238 0.75 -7.27 -6.38
CA VAL A 238 -0.63 -6.86 -6.60
C VAL A 238 -1.53 -7.94 -6.01
N SER A 239 -2.35 -7.56 -5.05
CA SER A 239 -3.33 -8.46 -4.40
C SER A 239 -4.74 -8.00 -4.75
N LEU A 240 -5.58 -8.93 -5.17
CA LEU A 240 -6.93 -8.64 -5.68
C LEU A 240 -7.93 -9.65 -5.14
N VAL A 241 -9.14 -9.21 -4.82
CA VAL A 241 -10.26 -10.13 -4.55
C VAL A 241 -11.40 -9.82 -5.51
N TYR A 242 -11.60 -10.71 -6.45
CA TYR A 242 -12.70 -10.66 -7.40
C TYR A 242 -13.94 -11.32 -6.83
N ASP A 243 -15.10 -10.74 -7.12
CA ASP A 243 -16.41 -11.31 -6.85
C ASP A 243 -17.06 -11.68 -8.19
N TYR A 244 -17.01 -12.97 -8.53
CA TYR A 244 -17.59 -13.46 -9.78
C TYR A 244 -19.07 -13.81 -9.64
N GLY A 245 -19.60 -13.90 -8.42
CA GLY A 245 -21.03 -14.06 -8.19
C GLY A 245 -21.87 -12.91 -8.76
N ILE A 246 -21.30 -11.70 -8.80
CA ILE A 246 -21.93 -10.53 -9.44
C ILE A 246 -22.12 -10.75 -10.95
N LEU A 247 -21.26 -11.55 -11.57
CA LEU A 247 -21.33 -11.89 -13.00
C LEU A 247 -22.37 -12.98 -13.33
N GLY A 248 -23.01 -13.57 -12.30
CA GLY A 248 -24.02 -14.61 -12.46
C GLY A 248 -23.47 -15.95 -13.00
N THR A 249 -22.15 -16.17 -12.93
CA THR A 249 -21.49 -17.41 -13.35
C THR A 249 -20.61 -17.92 -12.23
N LYS A 250 -20.69 -19.24 -11.95
CA LYS A 250 -19.78 -19.87 -10.96
C LYS A 250 -18.37 -20.09 -11.50
N ASP A 251 -18.25 -20.20 -12.82
CA ASP A 251 -16.97 -20.47 -13.48
C ASP A 251 -16.15 -19.21 -13.66
N TRP A 252 -14.87 -19.30 -13.38
CA TRP A 252 -13.92 -18.23 -13.63
C TRP A 252 -12.80 -18.67 -14.59
N SER A 253 -12.14 -17.70 -15.20
CA SER A 253 -10.95 -17.90 -16.03
C SER A 253 -10.07 -16.67 -15.96
N LEU A 254 -8.80 -16.78 -16.36
CA LEU A 254 -7.92 -15.61 -16.41
C LEU A 254 -8.52 -14.53 -17.31
N SER A 255 -9.10 -14.89 -18.44
CA SER A 255 -9.73 -13.93 -19.34
C SER A 255 -10.98 -13.26 -18.74
N LYS A 256 -11.76 -13.95 -17.89
CA LYS A 256 -12.89 -13.35 -17.19
C LYS A 256 -12.42 -12.42 -16.06
N LEU A 257 -11.38 -12.80 -15.30
CA LEU A 257 -10.86 -12.02 -14.19
C LEU A 257 -10.08 -10.78 -14.64
N PHE A 258 -9.27 -10.90 -15.69
CA PHE A 258 -8.34 -9.84 -16.12
C PHE A 258 -8.65 -9.23 -17.49
N GLY A 259 -9.71 -9.70 -18.15
CA GLY A 259 -10.10 -9.26 -19.49
C GLY A 259 -9.30 -9.90 -20.63
N GLN A 260 -8.24 -10.63 -20.32
CA GLN A 260 -7.39 -11.31 -21.29
C GLN A 260 -6.62 -12.48 -20.67
N GLY A 261 -6.16 -13.42 -21.50
CA GLY A 261 -5.19 -14.43 -21.09
C GLY A 261 -3.75 -13.91 -21.17
N VAL A 262 -2.79 -14.72 -20.75
CA VAL A 262 -1.37 -14.37 -20.80
C VAL A 262 -0.84 -14.54 -22.22
N ASN A 263 -0.26 -13.49 -22.79
CA ASN A 263 0.35 -13.54 -24.12
C ASN A 263 1.85 -13.85 -24.04
N GLY A 264 2.17 -15.13 -23.81
CA GLY A 264 3.55 -15.59 -23.70
C GLY A 264 4.22 -15.22 -22.36
N ASN A 265 5.41 -15.77 -22.14
CA ASN A 265 6.22 -15.49 -20.96
C ASN A 265 7.03 -14.18 -21.10
N CYS A 266 7.48 -13.62 -19.98
CA CYS A 266 8.47 -12.54 -19.96
C CYS A 266 9.84 -13.13 -20.26
N VAL A 267 10.51 -12.68 -21.33
CA VAL A 267 11.81 -13.20 -21.77
C VAL A 267 12.93 -12.88 -20.73
N LEU A 268 12.74 -11.84 -19.93
CA LEU A 268 13.69 -11.45 -18.89
C LEU A 268 13.48 -12.20 -17.57
N ALA A 269 12.37 -12.93 -17.44
CA ALA A 269 12.08 -13.69 -16.24
C ALA A 269 12.78 -15.08 -16.32
N GLU A 270 13.46 -15.45 -15.24
CA GLU A 270 14.00 -16.81 -15.08
C GLU A 270 12.85 -17.82 -14.95
N ARG A 271 11.74 -17.40 -14.32
CA ARG A 271 10.54 -18.22 -14.11
C ARG A 271 9.28 -17.35 -14.20
N SER A 272 8.27 -17.89 -14.89
CA SER A 272 6.93 -17.31 -14.99
C SER A 272 5.92 -18.42 -14.66
N GLU A 273 5.36 -18.39 -13.46
CA GLU A 273 4.61 -19.50 -12.90
C GLU A 273 3.24 -19.05 -12.33
N VAL A 274 2.24 -19.92 -12.50
CA VAL A 274 0.91 -19.74 -11.91
C VAL A 274 0.63 -20.89 -10.94
N TYR A 275 0.25 -20.56 -9.72
CA TYR A 275 -0.14 -21.48 -8.68
C TYR A 275 -1.63 -21.37 -8.41
N VAL A 276 -2.34 -22.46 -8.37
CA VAL A 276 -3.76 -22.52 -8.03
C VAL A 276 -3.93 -23.34 -6.76
N ASP A 277 -4.52 -22.73 -5.74
CA ASP A 277 -4.86 -23.43 -4.51
C ASP A 277 -6.05 -24.37 -4.75
N MET A 278 -5.77 -25.68 -4.75
CA MET A 278 -6.73 -26.76 -4.94
C MET A 278 -7.13 -27.42 -3.60
N THR A 279 -6.69 -26.88 -2.46
CA THR A 279 -6.94 -27.48 -1.13
C THR A 279 -8.44 -27.61 -0.85
N SER A 280 -9.23 -26.69 -1.37
CA SER A 280 -10.69 -26.71 -1.27
C SER A 280 -11.38 -27.43 -2.44
N ALA A 281 -10.62 -27.95 -3.42
CA ALA A 281 -11.20 -28.56 -4.62
C ALA A 281 -12.07 -29.78 -4.29
N GLU A 282 -11.69 -30.55 -3.27
CA GLU A 282 -12.50 -31.70 -2.83
C GLU A 282 -13.83 -31.27 -2.21
N SER A 283 -13.87 -30.12 -1.53
CA SER A 283 -15.08 -29.58 -0.90
C SER A 283 -15.91 -28.71 -1.85
N GLN A 284 -15.27 -28.02 -2.81
CA GLN A 284 -15.92 -27.15 -3.79
C GLN A 284 -16.08 -27.81 -5.17
N SER A 285 -15.44 -28.98 -5.38
CA SER A 285 -15.56 -29.82 -6.60
C SER A 285 -15.34 -29.08 -7.92
N PHE A 286 -14.30 -28.23 -8.02
CA PHE A 286 -13.98 -27.57 -9.28
C PHE A 286 -12.91 -28.31 -10.07
N GLU A 287 -12.97 -28.21 -11.39
CA GLU A 287 -12.00 -28.79 -12.32
C GLU A 287 -11.24 -27.69 -13.04
N LEU A 288 -9.92 -27.88 -13.19
CA LEU A 288 -9.05 -26.95 -13.89
C LEU A 288 -8.79 -27.40 -15.33
N GLU A 289 -8.91 -26.48 -16.28
CA GLU A 289 -8.60 -26.68 -17.68
C GLU A 289 -7.67 -25.56 -18.19
N PRO A 290 -6.44 -25.87 -18.66
CA PRO A 290 -5.82 -27.20 -18.74
C PRO A 290 -5.49 -27.78 -17.36
N GLN A 291 -5.25 -29.08 -17.30
CA GLN A 291 -4.78 -29.71 -16.07
C GLN A 291 -3.40 -29.19 -15.67
N PRO A 292 -3.09 -29.07 -14.35
CA PRO A 292 -1.81 -28.59 -13.89
C PRO A 292 -0.66 -29.48 -14.35
N GLN A 293 0.46 -28.85 -14.68
CA GLN A 293 1.68 -29.59 -15.10
C GLN A 293 2.28 -30.36 -13.93
N GLU A 294 2.17 -29.82 -12.73
CA GLU A 294 2.66 -30.39 -11.49
C GLU A 294 1.64 -30.15 -10.38
N VAL A 295 1.36 -31.18 -9.60
CA VAL A 295 0.51 -31.07 -8.41
C VAL A 295 1.39 -31.21 -7.17
N MET A 296 1.51 -30.14 -6.43
CA MET A 296 2.33 -30.07 -5.23
C MET A 296 1.45 -30.29 -4.01
N LYS A 297 1.84 -31.22 -3.15
CA LYS A 297 1.19 -31.46 -1.86
C LYS A 297 2.13 -31.07 -0.74
N SER A 298 1.64 -30.33 0.23
CA SER A 298 2.40 -29.91 1.38
C SER A 298 1.58 -30.14 2.64
N THR A 299 2.20 -30.72 3.66
CA THR A 299 1.59 -30.91 4.98
C THR A 299 2.29 -30.01 5.98
N ARG A 300 1.56 -29.05 6.57
CA ARG A 300 2.07 -28.17 7.61
C ARG A 300 1.12 -28.13 8.80
N GLY A 301 1.67 -28.36 10.00
CA GLY A 301 0.89 -28.30 11.23
C GLY A 301 -0.33 -29.25 11.25
N GLY A 302 -0.26 -30.38 10.53
CA GLY A 302 -1.36 -31.34 10.40
C GLY A 302 -2.39 -31.00 9.33
N TYR A 303 -2.15 -29.95 8.52
CA TYR A 303 -3.02 -29.55 7.41
C TYR A 303 -2.37 -29.85 6.06
N GLU A 304 -3.09 -30.56 5.23
CA GLU A 304 -2.70 -30.81 3.86
C GLU A 304 -3.13 -29.64 2.97
N SER A 305 -2.23 -29.21 2.11
CA SER A 305 -2.49 -28.21 1.08
C SER A 305 -2.08 -28.76 -0.26
N THR A 306 -2.93 -28.61 -1.27
CA THR A 306 -2.71 -29.09 -2.63
C THR A 306 -2.70 -27.90 -3.59
N PHE A 307 -1.63 -27.76 -4.37
CA PHE A 307 -1.47 -26.70 -5.36
C PHE A 307 -1.23 -27.26 -6.73
N GLY A 308 -1.94 -26.72 -7.72
CA GLY A 308 -1.64 -26.95 -9.14
C GLY A 308 -0.63 -25.90 -9.63
N LYS A 309 0.47 -26.34 -10.22
CA LYS A 309 1.51 -25.48 -10.78
C LYS A 309 1.44 -25.48 -12.30
N TYR A 310 1.53 -24.30 -12.89
CA TYR A 310 1.59 -24.05 -14.32
C TYR A 310 2.81 -23.20 -14.65
N ILE A 311 3.61 -23.63 -15.61
CA ILE A 311 4.68 -22.83 -16.22
C ILE A 311 4.08 -22.15 -17.44
N ILE A 312 4.20 -20.84 -17.53
CA ILE A 312 3.64 -20.08 -18.65
C ILE A 312 4.42 -20.40 -19.94
N PRO A 313 3.75 -20.89 -20.97
CA PRO A 313 4.41 -21.18 -22.24
C PRO A 313 4.66 -19.90 -23.04
N ASN A 314 5.57 -19.95 -24.01
CA ASN A 314 5.81 -18.84 -24.96
C ASN A 314 4.72 -18.73 -26.04
N ARG A 315 3.46 -18.98 -25.66
CA ARG A 315 2.25 -18.87 -26.49
C ARG A 315 1.11 -18.39 -25.60
N PHE A 316 -0.02 -18.07 -26.21
CA PHE A 316 -1.23 -17.71 -25.46
C PHE A 316 -1.59 -18.79 -24.44
N PHE A 317 -1.82 -18.36 -23.19
CA PHE A 317 -2.21 -19.21 -22.08
C PHE A 317 -3.44 -18.63 -21.38
N ASN A 318 -4.45 -19.48 -21.16
CA ASN A 318 -5.63 -19.16 -20.37
C ASN A 318 -5.97 -20.35 -19.50
N LEU A 319 -6.43 -20.08 -18.28
CA LEU A 319 -6.81 -21.07 -17.30
C LEU A 319 -8.28 -20.92 -16.99
N TYR A 320 -9.00 -22.02 -16.97
CA TYR A 320 -10.43 -22.10 -16.64
C TYR A 320 -10.62 -22.95 -15.40
N ALA A 321 -11.49 -22.51 -14.49
CA ALA A 321 -12.01 -23.32 -13.40
C ALA A 321 -13.51 -23.48 -13.61
N LYS A 322 -13.95 -24.72 -13.73
CA LYS A 322 -15.34 -25.12 -13.95
C LYS A 322 -15.90 -25.73 -12.69
N TYR A 323 -17.04 -25.25 -12.25
CA TYR A 323 -17.73 -25.76 -11.07
C TYR A 323 -18.94 -26.60 -11.49
N PRO A 324 -19.20 -27.76 -10.84
CA PRO A 324 -20.41 -28.53 -11.07
C PRO A 324 -21.66 -27.72 -10.62
N GLU A 325 -22.80 -28.04 -11.18
CA GLU A 325 -24.08 -27.34 -10.89
C GLU A 325 -24.55 -27.49 -9.44
N LYS A 326 -24.02 -28.44 -8.68
CA LYS A 326 -24.42 -28.65 -7.27
C LYS A 326 -23.76 -27.67 -6.33
N ASP A 327 -24.58 -26.97 -5.56
CA ASP A 327 -24.12 -26.09 -4.49
C ASP A 327 -23.54 -26.93 -3.35
N VAL A 328 -22.23 -26.80 -3.13
CA VAL A 328 -21.59 -27.34 -1.95
C VAL A 328 -21.50 -26.23 -0.91
N ILE A 329 -22.24 -26.36 0.18
CA ILE A 329 -22.15 -25.47 1.32
C ILE A 329 -20.86 -25.81 2.07
N SER A 330 -19.84 -24.98 1.92
CA SER A 330 -18.62 -25.10 2.72
C SER A 330 -18.65 -24.12 3.89
N LEU A 331 -18.33 -24.63 5.07
CA LEU A 331 -18.23 -23.81 6.27
C LEU A 331 -16.84 -23.16 6.33
N ASN A 332 -16.80 -21.84 6.37
CA ASN A 332 -15.57 -21.10 6.60
C ASN A 332 -15.17 -21.18 8.07
N SER A 333 -13.93 -21.54 8.33
CA SER A 333 -13.36 -21.50 9.68
C SER A 333 -12.66 -20.17 9.88
N PRO A 334 -13.03 -19.37 10.89
CA PRO A 334 -12.39 -18.08 11.12
C PRO A 334 -10.91 -18.27 11.44
N PRO A 335 -10.05 -17.29 11.08
CA PRO A 335 -8.62 -17.37 11.34
C PRO A 335 -8.33 -17.37 12.84
N PRO A 336 -7.15 -17.86 13.26
CA PRO A 336 -6.75 -17.89 14.67
C PRO A 336 -6.77 -16.53 15.35
N LEU A 337 -6.41 -15.49 14.62
CA LEU A 337 -6.40 -14.10 15.09
C LEU A 337 -7.02 -13.20 14.05
N HIS A 338 -7.94 -12.35 14.45
CA HIS A 338 -8.43 -11.23 13.65
C HIS A 338 -8.80 -10.07 14.57
N ALA A 339 -8.96 -8.88 13.99
CA ALA A 339 -9.27 -7.67 14.74
C ALA A 339 -10.18 -6.76 13.95
N SER A 340 -10.97 -5.98 14.67
CA SER A 340 -11.81 -4.92 14.12
C SER A 340 -11.72 -3.68 15.00
N GLN A 341 -11.94 -2.49 14.42
CA GLN A 341 -12.02 -1.26 15.20
C GLN A 341 -13.26 -0.45 14.83
N TYR A 342 -13.75 0.30 15.81
CA TYR A 342 -14.91 1.17 15.64
C TYR A 342 -14.89 2.33 16.64
N LEU A 343 -15.66 3.36 16.35
CA LEU A 343 -15.87 4.50 17.24
C LEU A 343 -17.04 4.24 18.17
N THR A 344 -16.90 4.72 19.39
CA THR A 344 -17.97 4.79 20.39
C THR A 344 -18.19 6.22 20.81
N GLY A 345 -19.29 6.51 21.47
CA GLY A 345 -19.58 7.83 22.02
C GLY A 345 -20.97 8.35 21.67
N TYR A 346 -21.28 9.51 22.20
CA TYR A 346 -22.57 10.18 22.05
C TYR A 346 -22.37 11.55 21.39
N GLY A 347 -22.98 11.74 20.23
CA GLY A 347 -22.99 13.02 19.53
C GLY A 347 -21.56 13.52 19.25
N GLN A 348 -21.34 14.81 19.52
CA GLN A 348 -20.01 15.45 19.36
C GLN A 348 -19.42 15.87 20.71
N GLU A 349 -19.88 15.29 21.82
CA GLU A 349 -19.37 15.67 23.16
C GLU A 349 -18.19 14.80 23.57
N ARG A 350 -18.34 13.48 23.49
CA ARG A 350 -17.30 12.52 23.85
C ARG A 350 -17.27 11.38 22.84
N GLY A 351 -16.07 10.98 22.47
CA GLY A 351 -15.84 9.84 21.62
C GLY A 351 -14.90 8.84 22.26
N GLY A 352 -14.91 7.63 21.74
CA GLY A 352 -13.98 6.58 22.12
C GLY A 352 -13.54 5.77 20.90
N ILE A 353 -12.35 5.24 20.96
CA ILE A 353 -11.81 4.29 20.00
C ILE A 353 -11.80 2.92 20.67
N VAL A 354 -12.38 1.93 20.01
CA VAL A 354 -12.37 0.55 20.50
C VAL A 354 -11.79 -0.36 19.43
N VAL A 355 -10.78 -1.12 19.81
CA VAL A 355 -10.22 -2.20 19.01
C VAL A 355 -10.57 -3.52 19.66
N LYS A 356 -11.29 -4.38 18.93
CA LYS A 356 -11.58 -5.75 19.35
C LYS A 356 -10.62 -6.71 18.68
N VAL A 357 -9.95 -7.52 19.48
CA VAL A 357 -9.04 -8.56 19.03
C VAL A 357 -9.60 -9.92 19.42
N TYR A 358 -9.77 -10.78 18.43
CA TYR A 358 -10.37 -12.11 18.58
C TYR A 358 -9.27 -13.16 18.53
N ASN A 359 -9.09 -13.87 19.64
CA ASN A 359 -8.24 -15.04 19.71
C ASN A 359 -9.10 -16.30 19.58
N ASN A 360 -9.14 -16.89 18.39
CA ASN A 360 -9.85 -18.15 18.11
C ASN A 360 -8.95 -19.37 18.38
N HIS A 361 -7.68 -19.16 18.75
CA HIS A 361 -6.72 -20.22 19.03
C HIS A 361 -6.90 -20.80 20.43
N TRP A 362 -6.43 -22.02 20.62
CA TRP A 362 -6.50 -22.75 21.89
C TRP A 362 -5.49 -22.29 22.95
N ASN A 363 -4.45 -21.59 22.51
CA ASN A 363 -3.37 -21.10 23.38
C ASN A 363 -3.47 -19.58 23.56
N ASN A 364 -2.80 -19.10 24.60
CA ASN A 364 -2.55 -17.67 24.74
C ASN A 364 -1.76 -17.16 23.55
N LEU A 365 -2.09 -15.96 23.08
CA LEU A 365 -1.35 -15.28 22.03
C LEU A 365 -0.79 -13.96 22.56
N ASP A 366 0.48 -13.71 22.32
CA ASP A 366 1.10 -12.41 22.59
C ASP A 366 0.87 -11.51 21.37
N VAL A 367 0.24 -10.38 21.63
CA VAL A 367 -0.20 -9.45 20.58
C VAL A 367 0.30 -8.06 20.88
N VAL A 368 0.83 -7.38 19.89
CA VAL A 368 1.15 -5.95 19.93
C VAL A 368 0.11 -5.19 19.13
N LEU A 369 -0.61 -4.31 19.79
CA LEU A 369 -1.55 -3.38 19.17
C LEU A 369 -0.88 -2.03 19.01
N LEU A 370 -0.78 -1.53 17.80
CA LEU A 370 -0.34 -0.17 17.47
C LEU A 370 -1.53 0.65 17.00
N GLN A 371 -1.73 1.81 17.61
CA GLN A 371 -2.71 2.79 17.21
C GLN A 371 -2.00 4.13 16.94
N ASN A 372 -2.12 4.63 15.70
CA ASN A 372 -1.66 5.96 15.31
C ASN A 372 -2.87 6.89 15.20
N ILE A 373 -2.96 7.88 16.10
CA ILE A 373 -4.13 8.73 16.23
C ILE A 373 -3.71 10.17 15.88
N PRO A 374 -4.39 10.83 14.94
CA PRO A 374 -4.05 12.19 14.53
C PRO A 374 -4.10 13.17 15.71
N TRP A 375 -3.26 14.21 15.66
CA TRP A 375 -3.15 15.22 16.72
C TRP A 375 -4.45 15.96 17.05
N TYR A 376 -5.40 15.98 16.11
CA TYR A 376 -6.71 16.62 16.28
C TYR A 376 -7.75 15.72 16.96
N VAL A 377 -7.36 14.54 17.42
CA VAL A 377 -8.18 13.62 18.21
C VAL A 377 -7.43 13.37 19.53
N PRO A 378 -7.55 14.28 20.52
CA PRO A 378 -6.85 14.13 21.80
C PRO A 378 -7.39 12.97 22.60
N VAL A 379 -6.54 12.00 22.90
CA VAL A 379 -6.88 10.80 23.66
C VAL A 379 -6.43 10.92 25.10
N TYR A 380 -7.20 10.32 26.01
CA TYR A 380 -6.97 10.33 27.45
C TYR A 380 -6.44 8.97 27.93
N LEU A 381 -5.15 8.89 28.19
CA LEU A 381 -4.50 7.64 28.61
C LEU A 381 -5.10 7.02 29.86
N HIS A 382 -5.59 7.83 30.81
CA HIS A 382 -6.21 7.33 32.04
C HIS A 382 -7.54 6.59 31.80
N THR A 383 -8.16 6.72 30.63
CA THR A 383 -9.37 6.00 30.22
C THR A 383 -9.07 4.68 29.50
N LEU A 384 -7.78 4.39 29.24
CA LEU A 384 -7.38 3.15 28.57
C LEU A 384 -7.82 1.94 29.40
N LYS A 385 -8.64 1.09 28.79
CA LYS A 385 -9.11 -0.16 29.36
C LYS A 385 -8.81 -1.31 28.41
N VAL A 386 -8.27 -2.38 28.94
CA VAL A 386 -8.12 -3.66 28.26
C VAL A 386 -9.01 -4.67 28.98
N GLU A 387 -10.01 -5.15 28.27
CA GLU A 387 -11.02 -6.05 28.84
C GLU A 387 -11.15 -7.30 27.97
N SER A 388 -11.10 -8.47 28.59
CA SER A 388 -11.30 -9.75 27.92
C SER A 388 -12.38 -10.55 28.62
N ASN A 389 -13.43 -10.91 27.88
CA ASN A 389 -14.58 -11.64 28.41
C ASN A 389 -15.15 -11.05 29.71
N GLY A 390 -15.26 -9.71 29.82
CA GLY A 390 -15.80 -9.01 31.00
C GLY A 390 -14.80 -8.86 32.16
N ARG A 391 -13.52 -9.21 31.98
CA ARG A 391 -12.48 -9.03 32.99
C ARG A 391 -11.42 -8.05 32.50
N ILE A 392 -11.02 -7.12 33.36
CA ILE A 392 -9.93 -6.20 33.07
C ILE A 392 -8.60 -6.99 33.12
N ILE A 393 -7.79 -6.80 32.08
CA ILE A 393 -6.46 -7.38 31.96
C ILE A 393 -5.45 -6.25 31.94
N GLU A 394 -4.38 -6.38 32.71
CA GLU A 394 -3.26 -5.44 32.64
C GLU A 394 -2.39 -5.75 31.41
N PRO A 395 -2.02 -4.74 30.62
CA PRO A 395 -1.10 -4.92 29.51
C PRO A 395 0.30 -5.30 30.03
N VAL A 396 0.99 -6.18 29.30
CA VAL A 396 2.37 -6.61 29.62
C VAL A 396 3.36 -5.43 29.48
N ALA A 397 3.16 -4.63 28.44
CA ALA A 397 3.90 -3.39 28.21
C ALA A 397 3.01 -2.36 27.54
N LEU A 398 3.26 -1.11 27.87
CA LEU A 398 2.53 0.04 27.32
C LEU A 398 3.53 1.12 26.93
N ARG A 399 3.49 1.54 25.67
CA ARG A 399 4.22 2.71 25.20
C ARG A 399 3.22 3.73 24.67
N TYR A 400 3.23 4.90 25.28
CA TYR A 400 2.39 6.01 24.87
C TYR A 400 3.24 7.24 24.58
N VAL A 401 3.01 7.84 23.42
CA VAL A 401 3.64 9.11 23.06
C VAL A 401 2.52 10.14 22.84
N PRO A 402 2.48 11.18 23.69
CA PRO A 402 1.45 12.20 23.58
C PRO A 402 1.61 13.00 22.29
N GLY A 403 0.50 13.31 21.65
CA GLY A 403 0.46 14.17 20.48
C GLY A 403 0.82 15.62 20.81
N ARG A 404 1.25 16.34 19.78
CA ARG A 404 1.40 17.81 19.83
C ARG A 404 0.65 18.40 18.65
N GLN A 405 -0.10 19.44 18.90
CA GLN A 405 -0.90 20.11 17.88
C GLN A 405 -0.03 20.49 16.67
N ARG A 406 -0.36 19.99 15.49
CA ARG A 406 0.27 20.24 14.19
C ARG A 406 1.73 19.79 14.05
N GLU A 407 2.28 19.13 15.07
CA GLU A 407 3.67 18.68 15.07
C GLU A 407 3.80 17.16 15.07
N ARG A 408 2.99 16.48 15.90
CA ARG A 408 3.14 15.03 16.14
C ARG A 408 1.81 14.40 16.50
N PRO A 409 1.48 13.22 15.95
CA PRO A 409 0.30 12.45 16.31
C PRO A 409 0.45 11.83 17.72
N TYR A 410 -0.66 11.37 18.26
CA TYR A 410 -0.65 10.44 19.39
C TYR A 410 -0.36 9.05 18.86
N TYR A 411 0.52 8.29 19.52
CA TYR A 411 0.57 6.88 19.23
C TYR A 411 0.69 6.04 20.50
N LEU A 412 0.08 4.87 20.42
CA LEU A 412 -0.07 3.93 21.50
C LEU A 412 0.36 2.55 21.01
N GLU A 413 1.32 1.91 21.69
CA GLU A 413 1.62 0.51 21.51
C GLU A 413 1.31 -0.23 22.80
N VAL A 414 0.46 -1.25 22.69
CA VAL A 414 0.00 -2.07 23.83
C VAL A 414 0.37 -3.51 23.58
N LEU A 415 1.21 -4.08 24.43
CA LEU A 415 1.54 -5.51 24.43
C LEU A 415 0.58 -6.23 25.35
N ILE A 416 -0.23 -7.14 24.79
CA ILE A 416 -1.29 -7.84 25.50
C ILE A 416 -1.12 -9.34 25.32
N LYS A 417 -1.31 -10.09 26.41
CA LYS A 417 -1.42 -11.54 26.36
C LYS A 417 -2.91 -11.91 26.28
N LEU A 418 -3.37 -12.30 25.10
CA LEU A 418 -4.74 -12.71 24.87
C LEU A 418 -5.01 -14.10 25.45
N PRO A 419 -6.04 -14.28 26.27
CA PRO A 419 -6.48 -15.61 26.69
C PRO A 419 -6.95 -16.47 25.50
N PRO A 420 -6.95 -17.81 25.61
CA PRO A 420 -7.44 -18.68 24.57
C PRO A 420 -8.94 -18.49 24.35
N ARG A 421 -9.39 -18.59 23.12
CA ARG A 421 -10.80 -18.49 22.70
C ARG A 421 -11.53 -17.31 23.34
N SER A 422 -10.92 -16.12 23.24
CA SER A 422 -11.43 -14.91 23.89
C SER A 422 -11.55 -13.75 22.93
N VAL A 423 -12.41 -12.83 23.28
CA VAL A 423 -12.52 -11.52 22.65
C VAL A 423 -11.99 -10.49 23.63
N THR A 424 -10.94 -9.78 23.22
CA THR A 424 -10.33 -8.72 24.02
C THR A 424 -10.59 -7.37 23.38
N SER A 425 -11.18 -6.45 24.14
CA SER A 425 -11.41 -5.07 23.72
C SER A 425 -10.38 -4.14 24.36
N VAL A 426 -9.77 -3.30 23.55
CA VAL A 426 -8.92 -2.20 23.98
C VAL A 426 -9.65 -0.90 23.66
N SER A 427 -10.02 -0.15 24.67
CA SER A 427 -10.79 1.09 24.53
C SER A 427 -10.03 2.27 25.12
N ILE A 428 -10.13 3.42 24.46
CA ILE A 428 -9.57 4.69 24.92
C ILE A 428 -10.50 5.82 24.51
N ASP A 429 -10.78 6.74 25.42
CA ASP A 429 -11.67 7.87 25.16
C ASP A 429 -10.91 9.06 24.58
N PHE A 430 -11.61 9.88 23.80
CA PHE A 430 -11.08 11.11 23.21
C PHE A 430 -12.13 12.23 23.21
N ASP A 431 -11.67 13.46 23.10
CA ASP A 431 -12.52 14.63 22.89
C ASP A 431 -12.44 15.15 21.45
N TYR A 432 -13.41 15.98 21.09
CA TYR A 432 -13.47 16.65 19.81
C TYR A 432 -12.80 18.04 19.88
N VAL A 433 -11.89 18.31 18.96
CA VAL A 433 -11.12 19.56 18.88
C VAL A 433 -11.73 20.50 17.83
N PHE A 434 -11.74 21.79 18.12
CA PHE A 434 -12.05 22.79 17.12
C PHE A 434 -10.80 23.09 16.28
N LEU A 435 -10.91 22.91 14.99
CA LEU A 435 -9.88 23.25 14.01
C LEU A 435 -10.06 24.68 13.49
N LYS A 436 -9.00 25.25 12.94
CA LYS A 436 -9.11 26.50 12.18
C LYS A 436 -9.87 26.22 10.88
N TRP A 437 -10.65 27.18 10.40
CA TRP A 437 -11.43 27.01 9.18
C TRP A 437 -10.60 26.57 7.95
N GLN A 438 -9.32 26.98 7.88
CA GLN A 438 -8.39 26.60 6.81
C GLN A 438 -7.92 25.13 6.88
N GLU A 439 -8.09 24.47 8.02
CA GLU A 439 -7.68 23.08 8.25
C GLU A 439 -8.77 22.07 7.87
N TYR A 440 -9.99 22.57 7.61
CA TYR A 440 -11.04 21.72 7.12
C TYR A 440 -10.84 21.41 5.64
N PRO A 441 -11.18 20.17 5.21
CA PRO A 441 -11.21 19.83 3.80
C PRO A 441 -12.28 20.67 3.08
N PRO A 442 -12.26 20.72 1.73
CA PRO A 442 -13.26 21.46 0.95
C PRO A 442 -14.70 21.08 1.30
N ASP A 443 -14.96 19.82 1.63
CA ASP A 443 -16.20 19.35 2.23
C ASP A 443 -15.96 19.00 3.70
N ALA A 444 -16.31 19.92 4.59
CA ALA A 444 -16.15 19.76 6.03
C ALA A 444 -17.04 18.64 6.62
N ASN A 445 -18.14 18.30 5.93
CA ASN A 445 -19.06 17.26 6.38
C ASN A 445 -18.53 15.85 6.10
N HIS A 446 -17.52 15.72 5.23
CA HIS A 446 -16.90 14.44 4.93
C HIS A 446 -16.22 13.80 6.15
N GLY A 447 -15.79 14.61 7.13
CA GLY A 447 -15.10 14.19 8.33
C GLY A 447 -13.61 13.97 8.13
N PHE A 448 -12.98 13.49 9.20
CA PHE A 448 -11.54 13.26 9.30
C PHE A 448 -11.26 11.78 9.53
N TYR A 449 -10.21 11.27 8.92
CA TYR A 449 -9.88 9.86 9.01
C TYR A 449 -8.92 9.59 10.17
N ILE A 450 -9.20 8.52 10.91
CA ILE A 450 -8.26 7.83 11.79
C ILE A 450 -7.83 6.56 11.07
N GLY A 451 -6.54 6.33 10.93
CA GLY A 451 -6.00 5.17 10.23
C GLY A 451 -6.30 3.85 10.94
N SER A 452 -6.10 2.76 10.22
CA SER A 452 -6.25 1.41 10.76
C SER A 452 -5.28 1.15 11.92
N ALA A 453 -5.71 0.41 12.92
CA ALA A 453 -4.83 -0.17 13.91
C ALA A 453 -4.02 -1.32 13.30
N VAL A 454 -2.78 -1.48 13.76
CA VAL A 454 -1.92 -2.60 13.37
C VAL A 454 -1.82 -3.57 14.54
N VAL A 455 -2.25 -4.80 14.32
CA VAL A 455 -2.21 -5.88 15.30
C VAL A 455 -1.18 -6.90 14.84
N SER A 456 -0.07 -7.00 15.57
CA SER A 456 1.05 -7.89 15.24
C SER A 456 1.13 -9.04 16.23
N SER A 457 1.34 -10.26 15.74
CA SER A 457 1.49 -11.47 16.56
C SER A 457 2.34 -12.52 15.87
N ILE A 458 2.92 -13.41 16.65
CA ILE A 458 3.52 -14.64 16.16
C ILE A 458 2.53 -15.77 16.42
N LEU A 459 1.95 -16.29 15.34
CA LEU A 459 0.99 -17.37 15.41
C LEU A 459 1.67 -18.72 15.23
N PRO A 460 1.20 -19.77 15.90
CA PRO A 460 1.56 -21.13 15.53
C PRO A 460 1.01 -21.44 14.13
N LEU A 461 1.59 -22.43 13.44
CA LEU A 461 1.12 -22.86 12.11
C LEU A 461 -0.38 -23.19 12.15
N ALA A 462 -1.15 -22.59 11.25
CA ALA A 462 -2.58 -22.74 11.16
C ALA A 462 -3.05 -22.95 9.70
N ARG A 463 -4.23 -23.52 9.54
CA ARG A 463 -4.82 -23.92 8.24
C ARG A 463 -4.99 -22.78 7.23
N ASN A 464 -5.16 -21.55 7.70
CA ASN A 464 -5.53 -20.41 6.85
C ASN A 464 -4.34 -19.73 6.16
N TYR A 465 -3.15 -20.31 6.20
CA TYR A 465 -2.00 -19.84 5.44
C TYR A 465 -2.02 -20.42 4.02
N THR A 466 -1.49 -19.63 3.10
CA THR A 466 -1.14 -20.19 1.80
C THR A 466 -0.10 -21.28 2.04
N GLY A 467 -0.50 -22.53 1.92
CA GLY A 467 0.35 -23.69 2.21
C GLY A 467 1.30 -24.05 1.08
N LEU A 468 1.76 -23.08 0.26
CA LEU A 468 2.72 -23.31 -0.81
C LEU A 468 3.97 -24.02 -0.26
N PRO A 469 4.47 -25.07 -0.91
CA PRO A 469 5.72 -25.74 -0.56
C PRO A 469 6.87 -24.73 -0.56
N GLN A 470 7.83 -24.90 0.35
CA GLN A 470 8.97 -23.99 0.47
C GLN A 470 9.90 -23.99 -0.73
N GLU A 471 10.00 -25.11 -1.42
CA GLU A 471 10.94 -25.28 -2.51
C GLU A 471 10.37 -24.67 -3.80
N GLY A 472 11.02 -23.62 -4.27
CA GLY A 472 10.85 -23.10 -5.62
C GLY A 472 9.95 -21.90 -5.81
N SER A 473 9.08 -21.51 -4.86
CA SER A 473 8.22 -20.33 -4.98
C SER A 473 8.70 -19.15 -4.14
N LYS A 474 8.78 -17.96 -4.73
CA LYS A 474 9.09 -16.72 -4.01
C LYS A 474 7.93 -16.24 -3.14
N ILE A 475 6.70 -16.59 -3.48
CA ILE A 475 5.53 -16.36 -2.63
C ILE A 475 5.67 -17.13 -1.32
N SER A 476 6.22 -18.34 -1.33
CA SER A 476 6.46 -19.12 -0.11
C SER A 476 7.53 -18.52 0.79
N ASP A 477 8.51 -17.82 0.22
CA ASP A 477 9.55 -17.13 1.00
C ASP A 477 8.99 -15.95 1.82
N SER A 478 7.84 -15.42 1.43
CA SER A 478 7.12 -14.39 2.19
C SER A 478 6.61 -14.94 3.54
N PHE A 479 6.42 -16.26 3.63
CA PHE A 479 6.05 -16.98 4.85
C PHE A 479 7.29 -17.68 5.41
N ASN A 480 7.99 -17.05 6.33
CA ASN A 480 9.21 -17.62 6.91
C ASN A 480 8.94 -18.95 7.62
N ALA A 481 9.10 -20.05 6.89
CA ALA A 481 8.71 -21.39 7.29
C ALA A 481 9.74 -22.11 8.17
N SER A 482 10.94 -21.56 8.32
CA SER A 482 12.00 -22.13 9.18
C SER A 482 11.76 -21.89 10.66
N ARG A 483 10.82 -21.01 11.03
CA ARG A 483 10.45 -20.71 12.41
C ARG A 483 9.24 -21.54 12.84
N SER A 484 9.20 -21.92 14.10
CA SER A 484 8.07 -22.61 14.74
C SER A 484 6.78 -21.75 14.83
N GLY A 485 6.83 -20.52 14.38
CA GLY A 485 5.74 -19.57 14.38
C GLY A 485 5.72 -18.71 13.12
N TYR A 486 4.60 -18.07 12.89
CA TYR A 486 4.32 -17.25 11.74
C TYR A 486 3.99 -15.82 12.17
N PHE A 487 4.75 -14.84 11.69
CA PHE A 487 4.52 -13.44 12.01
C PHE A 487 3.40 -12.88 11.14
N VAL A 488 2.33 -12.42 11.79
CA VAL A 488 1.15 -11.82 11.16
C VAL A 488 1.02 -10.38 11.59
N GLN A 489 0.69 -9.51 10.66
CA GLN A 489 0.26 -8.14 10.91
C GLN A 489 -1.12 -7.95 10.31
N ILE A 490 -2.10 -7.64 11.15
CA ILE A 490 -3.48 -7.42 10.77
C ILE A 490 -3.72 -5.92 10.74
N ARG A 491 -4.38 -5.41 9.69
CA ARG A 491 -4.84 -4.03 9.59
C ARG A 491 -6.35 -4.02 9.76
N THR A 492 -6.81 -3.16 10.66
CA THR A 492 -8.24 -2.97 10.90
C THR A 492 -8.84 -1.94 9.92
N GLU A 493 -10.10 -1.64 10.09
CA GLU A 493 -10.83 -0.63 9.33
C GLU A 493 -10.26 0.77 9.58
N ASN A 494 -10.38 1.68 8.61
CA ASN A 494 -10.24 3.10 8.86
C ASN A 494 -11.53 3.63 9.49
N MET A 495 -11.41 4.60 10.39
CA MET A 495 -12.56 5.25 11.02
C MET A 495 -12.70 6.70 10.54
N VAL A 496 -13.92 7.20 10.52
CA VAL A 496 -14.20 8.59 10.16
C VAL A 496 -14.81 9.30 11.38
N VAL A 497 -14.18 10.39 11.78
CA VAL A 497 -14.61 11.26 12.88
C VAL A 497 -15.11 12.57 12.30
N THR A 498 -16.32 12.97 12.66
CA THR A 498 -16.86 14.28 12.33
C THR A 498 -16.53 15.26 13.46
N LEU A 499 -15.68 16.23 13.16
CA LEU A 499 -15.35 17.29 14.11
C LEU A 499 -16.39 18.42 14.06
N PRO A 500 -16.59 19.17 15.15
CA PRO A 500 -17.50 20.32 15.14
C PRO A 500 -17.09 21.32 14.06
N THR A 501 -18.00 21.59 13.13
CA THR A 501 -17.74 22.50 12.01
C THR A 501 -18.11 23.92 12.38
N PRO A 502 -17.25 24.93 12.10
CA PRO A 502 -17.63 26.31 12.22
C PRO A 502 -18.65 26.70 11.13
N ASP A 503 -19.37 27.80 11.35
CA ASP A 503 -20.21 28.37 10.30
C ASP A 503 -19.34 28.94 9.17
N PHE A 504 -19.35 28.29 8.02
CA PHE A 504 -18.62 28.71 6.83
C PHE A 504 -19.36 29.77 6.00
N SER A 505 -20.60 30.13 6.35
CA SER A 505 -21.38 31.07 5.54
C SER A 505 -20.72 32.46 5.46
N MET A 506 -20.20 32.96 6.56
CA MET A 506 -19.54 34.27 6.58
C MET A 506 -18.23 34.32 5.78
N PRO A 507 -17.27 33.41 5.97
CA PRO A 507 -16.07 33.35 5.14
C PRO A 507 -16.37 33.23 3.65
N TYR A 508 -17.33 32.38 3.24
CA TYR A 508 -17.71 32.24 1.84
C TYR A 508 -18.32 33.53 1.28
N ASN A 509 -19.18 34.22 2.03
CA ASN A 509 -19.77 35.48 1.62
C ASN A 509 -18.68 36.57 1.42
N VAL A 510 -17.70 36.63 2.30
CA VAL A 510 -16.57 37.56 2.18
C VAL A 510 -15.73 37.23 0.94
N ILE A 511 -15.43 35.96 0.71
CA ILE A 511 -14.69 35.52 -0.48
C ILE A 511 -15.47 35.85 -1.77
N CYS A 512 -16.76 35.55 -1.83
CA CYS A 512 -17.61 35.88 -2.95
C CYS A 512 -17.64 37.39 -3.21
N LEU A 513 -17.78 38.19 -2.16
CA LEU A 513 -17.77 39.66 -2.26
C LEU A 513 -16.41 40.14 -2.79
N ALA A 514 -15.30 39.66 -2.22
CA ALA A 514 -13.95 40.02 -2.66
C ALA A 514 -13.70 39.63 -4.12
N CYS A 515 -14.08 38.42 -4.55
CA CYS A 515 -13.99 37.97 -5.94
C CYS A 515 -14.83 38.85 -6.87
N THR A 516 -16.03 39.24 -6.44
CA THR A 516 -16.91 40.12 -7.24
C THR A 516 -16.27 41.50 -7.41
N VAL A 517 -15.73 42.08 -6.32
CA VAL A 517 -15.05 43.40 -6.39
C VAL A 517 -13.81 43.33 -7.28
N VAL A 518 -13.01 42.27 -7.16
CA VAL A 518 -11.82 42.05 -8.03
C VAL A 518 -12.24 41.92 -9.49
N ALA A 519 -13.28 41.14 -9.78
CA ALA A 519 -13.77 40.97 -11.14
C ALA A 519 -14.28 42.28 -11.74
N LEU A 520 -15.03 43.08 -10.95
CA LEU A 520 -15.52 44.41 -11.37
C LEU A 520 -14.37 45.39 -11.58
N ALA A 521 -13.32 45.35 -10.81
CA ALA A 521 -12.13 46.19 -10.97
C ALA A 521 -11.26 45.75 -12.16
N PHE A 522 -11.05 44.44 -12.31
CA PHE A 522 -10.17 43.87 -13.35
C PHE A 522 -10.71 44.11 -14.77
N GLY A 523 -12.02 43.99 -14.98
CA GLY A 523 -12.63 44.20 -16.28
C GLY A 523 -12.34 45.60 -16.86
N PRO A 524 -12.67 46.72 -16.16
CA PRO A 524 -12.30 48.07 -16.57
C PRO A 524 -10.79 48.28 -16.72
N LEU A 525 -10.00 47.78 -15.80
CA LEU A 525 -8.53 47.91 -15.84
C LEU A 525 -7.97 47.23 -17.10
N HIS A 526 -8.36 46.00 -17.37
CA HIS A 526 -7.99 45.28 -18.58
C HIS A 526 -8.41 46.03 -19.84
N ASN A 527 -9.65 46.53 -19.88
CA ASN A 527 -10.15 47.30 -21.04
C ASN A 527 -9.35 48.59 -21.29
N ILE A 528 -8.94 49.29 -20.22
CA ILE A 528 -8.14 50.52 -20.34
C ILE A 528 -6.72 50.16 -20.82
N THR A 529 -6.09 49.12 -20.26
CA THR A 529 -4.68 48.78 -20.55
C THR A 529 -4.52 48.11 -21.90
N THR A 530 -5.51 47.35 -22.37
CA THR A 530 -5.44 46.61 -23.64
C THR A 530 -6.10 47.33 -24.80
N ARG A 531 -6.80 48.45 -24.55
CA ARG A 531 -7.52 49.22 -25.54
C ARG A 531 -6.56 49.88 -26.52
N ARG A 532 -6.62 49.50 -27.76
CA ARG A 532 -5.91 50.19 -28.84
C ARG A 532 -6.66 51.48 -29.18
N LEU A 533 -6.05 52.60 -28.88
CA LEU A 533 -6.55 53.91 -29.31
C LEU A 533 -6.26 54.10 -30.78
N VAL A 534 -7.31 54.14 -31.61
CA VAL A 534 -7.22 54.47 -33.02
C VAL A 534 -7.68 55.92 -33.19
N LEU A 535 -6.77 56.77 -33.65
CA LEU A 535 -7.11 58.16 -33.98
C LEU A 535 -8.07 58.15 -35.20
N LYS A 536 -9.35 58.42 -34.95
CA LYS A 536 -10.28 58.64 -36.05
C LYS A 536 -10.09 60.07 -36.58
N PRO A 537 -9.84 60.22 -37.88
CA PRO A 537 -9.76 61.55 -38.47
C PRO A 537 -11.09 62.25 -38.24
N LYS A 538 -11.03 63.48 -37.68
CA LYS A 538 -12.22 64.31 -37.48
C LYS A 538 -12.93 64.47 -38.83
N LYS A 539 -14.12 63.91 -38.99
CA LYS A 539 -14.95 64.17 -40.19
C LYS A 539 -15.14 65.67 -40.23
N LYS A 540 -14.61 66.29 -41.30
CA LYS A 540 -14.91 67.71 -41.57
C LYS A 540 -16.42 67.82 -41.66
N GLU A 541 -17.03 68.54 -40.71
CA GLU A 541 -18.45 68.81 -40.79
C GLU A 541 -18.73 69.56 -42.13
N SER A 542 -19.64 69.02 -42.86
CA SER A 542 -20.09 69.64 -44.15
C SER A 542 -20.56 71.06 -43.85
N LEU A 543 -20.24 72.02 -44.75
CA LEU A 543 -20.63 73.40 -44.62
C LEU A 543 -22.14 73.57 -44.34
N LEU A 544 -22.98 72.70 -44.89
CA LEU A 544 -24.41 72.64 -44.62
C LEU A 544 -24.78 72.35 -43.14
N VAL A 545 -24.04 71.49 -42.48
CA VAL A 545 -24.25 71.20 -41.03
C VAL A 545 -23.83 72.38 -40.17
N ARG A 546 -22.72 73.08 -40.52
CA ARG A 546 -22.30 74.32 -39.87
C ARG A 546 -23.29 75.44 -40.04
N LEU A 547 -23.84 75.61 -41.24
CA LEU A 547 -24.90 76.61 -41.51
C LEU A 547 -26.19 76.29 -40.74
N LYS A 548 -26.54 75.00 -40.61
CA LYS A 548 -27.73 74.61 -39.86
C LYS A 548 -27.54 74.81 -38.34
N LYS A 549 -26.37 74.59 -37.81
CA LYS A 549 -26.00 74.88 -36.39
C LYS A 549 -25.97 76.39 -36.14
N PHE A 550 -25.51 77.21 -37.14
CA PHE A 550 -25.48 78.67 -37.02
C PHE A 550 -26.91 79.25 -37.08
N LEU A 551 -27.77 78.75 -37.92
CA LEU A 551 -29.19 79.16 -38.01
C LEU A 551 -30.02 78.71 -36.79
N THR A 552 -29.68 77.62 -36.11
CA THR A 552 -30.36 77.22 -34.89
C THR A 552 -29.85 77.97 -33.66
N SER A 553 -28.64 78.54 -33.73
CA SER A 553 -28.07 79.38 -32.64
C SER A 553 -28.68 80.82 -32.67
N PHE A 554 -29.27 81.27 -33.78
CA PHE A 554 -29.98 82.56 -33.89
C PHE A 554 -31.47 82.49 -33.51
N LYS A 555 -31.96 81.31 -33.13
CA LYS A 555 -33.35 81.04 -32.74
C LYS A 555 -33.57 80.81 -31.26
N LYS A 556 -32.53 81.08 -30.42
CA LYS A 556 -32.62 81.14 -28.95
C LYS A 556 -32.49 82.58 -28.50
#